data_1bbbf84e358d408aa1ba628d7b9480d5
#
_entry.id   1bbbf84e358d408aa1ba628d7b9480d5
#
_cell.length_a   1.000
_cell.length_b   1.000
_cell.length_c   1.000
_cell.angle_alpha   90.00
_cell.angle_beta   90.00
_cell.angle_gamma   90.00
#
_symmetry.space_group_name_H-M   'P 1'
#
loop_
_entity.id
_entity.type
_entity.pdbx_description
1 polymer ?
#
loop_
_entity_poly.entity_id
_entity_poly.type
_entity_poly.pdbx_seq_one_letter_code
_entity_poly.pdbx_strand_id
1 'polypeptide(L)'
;MIITGDIKYRNGNVDVTIKEDGTKVREWEGEPLVIHPETIDVKITNYCDAGCPFCHESSTMSGVHGNLDKLAENLILLPAGVELAIGGGNPLSHPDLEKFLFFCQDEFIVNMTVNQVHLKPYYDKLKHLFDMGLVNALGISVTNTNLLENQIERISKLTPNIVFHVIAGVHEPKIIDELAKYGYPILVLGYKSWGFGLTYKIGTSRSDNQISEKVKVWKREIPKYLGKVHLCFDNLAVEQLELKKWFTDEKWNEIFLGEDFTISMY
;
A
#
# COMPACT_ATOMS: atom_id res chain seq x y z
N MET A 1 -6.28 -13.40 -13.43
CA MET A 1 -6.49 -12.74 -14.75
C MET A 1 -5.54 -11.56 -14.80
N ILE A 2 -4.59 -11.52 -15.72
CA ILE A 2 -3.92 -10.24 -16.01
C ILE A 2 -5.06 -9.37 -16.51
N ILE A 3 -5.36 -8.28 -15.81
CA ILE A 3 -6.39 -7.36 -16.24
C ILE A 3 -5.94 -6.80 -17.60
N THR A 4 -6.51 -7.34 -18.67
CA THR A 4 -6.30 -6.83 -20.02
C THR A 4 -7.49 -5.95 -20.33
N GLY A 5 -7.38 -4.66 -20.02
CA GLY A 5 -8.41 -3.66 -20.24
C GLY A 5 -8.81 -2.90 -18.97
N ASP A 6 -9.56 -1.82 -19.17
CA ASP A 6 -10.07 -1.00 -18.07
C ASP A 6 -11.13 -1.76 -17.26
N ILE A 7 -11.02 -1.71 -15.92
CA ILE A 7 -12.08 -2.18 -15.02
C ILE A 7 -13.08 -1.05 -14.83
N LYS A 8 -14.36 -1.35 -14.98
CA LYS A 8 -15.44 -0.38 -14.80
C LYS A 8 -16.46 -0.90 -13.81
N TYR A 9 -16.82 -0.06 -12.85
CA TYR A 9 -17.92 -0.33 -11.93
C TYR A 9 -18.61 0.98 -11.54
N ARG A 10 -19.80 0.86 -10.95
CA ARG A 10 -20.58 2.00 -10.48
C ARG A 10 -20.67 1.99 -8.97
N ASN A 11 -20.45 3.17 -8.36
CA ASN A 11 -20.54 3.38 -6.93
C ASN A 11 -21.48 4.55 -6.63
N GLY A 12 -22.73 4.23 -6.26
CA GLY A 12 -23.80 5.22 -6.17
C GLY A 12 -24.13 5.83 -7.54
N ASN A 13 -23.91 7.15 -7.72
CA ASN A 13 -24.04 7.82 -9.02
C ASN A 13 -22.71 8.10 -9.70
N VAL A 14 -21.61 7.57 -9.15
CA VAL A 14 -20.26 7.72 -9.70
C VAL A 14 -19.88 6.51 -10.53
N ASP A 15 -19.53 6.72 -11.79
CA ASP A 15 -18.95 5.70 -12.68
C ASP A 15 -17.43 5.71 -12.49
N VAL A 16 -16.87 4.59 -12.04
CA VAL A 16 -15.44 4.44 -11.78
C VAL A 16 -14.80 3.60 -12.87
N THR A 17 -13.73 4.12 -13.46
CA THR A 17 -12.90 3.39 -14.43
C THR A 17 -11.47 3.31 -13.90
N ILE A 18 -10.95 2.10 -13.67
CA ILE A 18 -9.55 1.86 -13.35
C ILE A 18 -8.86 1.40 -14.63
N LYS A 19 -7.91 2.19 -15.11
CA LYS A 19 -7.15 1.90 -16.33
C LYS A 19 -6.07 0.85 -16.07
N GLU A 20 -5.53 0.26 -17.13
CA GLU A 20 -4.44 -0.73 -17.05
C GLU A 20 -3.20 -0.23 -16.29
N ASP A 21 -2.93 1.08 -16.31
CA ASP A 21 -1.81 1.71 -15.59
C ASP A 21 -2.13 2.03 -14.12
N GLY A 22 -3.33 1.65 -13.63
CA GLY A 22 -3.82 1.94 -12.28
C GLY A 22 -4.45 3.33 -12.11
N THR A 23 -4.49 4.15 -13.15
CA THR A 23 -5.17 5.46 -13.11
C THR A 23 -6.66 5.27 -12.88
N LYS A 24 -7.19 5.87 -11.82
CA LYS A 24 -8.62 5.83 -11.48
C LYS A 24 -9.30 7.10 -11.98
N VAL A 25 -10.28 6.94 -12.87
CA VAL A 25 -11.12 8.02 -13.41
C VAL A 25 -12.52 7.86 -12.82
N ARG A 26 -13.09 8.97 -12.35
CA ARG A 26 -14.45 9.04 -11.79
C ARG A 26 -15.27 10.03 -12.57
N GLU A 27 -16.47 9.64 -12.98
CA GLU A 27 -17.40 10.47 -13.74
C GLU A 27 -18.77 10.42 -13.07
N TRP A 28 -19.42 11.57 -12.90
CA TRP A 28 -20.73 11.68 -12.26
C TRP A 28 -21.50 12.90 -12.79
N GLU A 29 -22.80 12.89 -12.60
CA GLU A 29 -23.68 14.03 -12.84
C GLU A 29 -24.29 14.52 -11.53
N GLY A 30 -24.34 15.84 -11.32
CA GLY A 30 -24.82 16.48 -10.09
C GLY A 30 -23.82 16.36 -8.93
N GLU A 31 -24.33 16.22 -7.70
CA GLU A 31 -23.49 15.99 -6.52
C GLU A 31 -23.06 14.51 -6.48
N PRO A 32 -21.78 14.19 -6.29
CA PRO A 32 -21.31 12.81 -6.23
C PRO A 32 -21.83 12.11 -4.96
N LEU A 33 -22.42 10.94 -5.15
CA LEU A 33 -22.88 10.07 -4.07
C LEU A 33 -22.16 8.72 -4.16
N VAL A 34 -21.22 8.49 -3.25
CA VAL A 34 -20.50 7.24 -3.08
C VAL A 34 -21.17 6.46 -1.95
N ILE A 35 -21.50 5.18 -2.18
CA ILE A 35 -22.21 4.33 -1.21
C ILE A 35 -21.41 3.15 -0.70
N HIS A 36 -20.25 2.88 -1.32
CA HIS A 36 -19.32 1.83 -0.90
C HIS A 36 -17.88 2.37 -0.85
N PRO A 37 -17.01 1.80 -0.02
CA PRO A 37 -15.58 2.09 -0.11
C PRO A 37 -15.04 1.65 -1.48
N GLU A 38 -14.15 2.44 -2.05
CA GLU A 38 -13.47 2.05 -3.29
C GLU A 38 -12.24 1.17 -3.01
N THR A 39 -11.60 1.41 -1.86
CA THR A 39 -10.41 0.67 -1.42
C THR A 39 -10.55 0.32 0.05
N ILE A 40 -10.17 -0.90 0.41
CA ILE A 40 -10.19 -1.39 1.79
C ILE A 40 -8.80 -1.93 2.14
N ASP A 41 -8.17 -1.37 3.17
CA ASP A 41 -6.97 -1.94 3.78
C ASP A 41 -7.36 -3.17 4.62
N VAL A 42 -6.88 -4.34 4.24
CA VAL A 42 -7.22 -5.61 4.88
C VAL A 42 -6.00 -6.19 5.58
N LYS A 43 -6.01 -6.17 6.91
CA LYS A 43 -4.96 -6.72 7.75
C LYS A 43 -5.30 -8.17 8.12
N ILE A 44 -4.73 -9.13 7.38
CA ILE A 44 -5.07 -10.55 7.52
C ILE A 44 -4.26 -11.29 8.58
N THR A 45 -3.16 -10.71 9.05
CA THR A 45 -2.29 -11.31 10.06
C THR A 45 -1.45 -10.26 10.78
N ASN A 46 -1.13 -10.48 12.06
CA ASN A 46 -0.06 -9.76 12.73
C ASN A 46 1.18 -10.64 12.99
N TYR A 47 1.21 -11.87 12.47
CA TYR A 47 2.44 -12.63 12.39
C TYR A 47 3.41 -11.99 11.39
N CYS A 48 4.64 -11.74 11.82
CA CYS A 48 5.69 -11.18 10.96
C CYS A 48 7.09 -11.50 11.50
N ASP A 49 7.96 -11.93 10.62
CA ASP A 49 9.36 -12.25 10.89
C ASP A 49 10.34 -11.17 10.36
N ALA A 50 9.82 -10.05 9.84
CA ALA A 50 10.65 -8.94 9.33
C ALA A 50 11.37 -8.16 10.43
N GLY A 51 10.83 -8.12 11.66
CA GLY A 51 11.46 -7.48 12.81
C GLY A 51 11.60 -5.95 12.70
N CYS A 52 10.72 -5.26 11.98
CA CYS A 52 10.79 -3.80 11.81
C CYS A 52 10.62 -3.07 13.14
N PRO A 53 11.62 -2.31 13.63
CA PRO A 53 11.55 -1.68 14.94
C PRO A 53 10.56 -0.50 15.03
N PHE A 54 10.04 -0.05 13.89
CA PHE A 54 9.04 1.02 13.74
C PHE A 54 7.66 0.50 13.31
N CYS A 55 7.41 -0.81 13.40
CA CYS A 55 6.16 -1.41 12.94
C CYS A 55 4.97 -0.88 13.75
N HIS A 56 4.07 -0.15 13.08
CA HIS A 56 2.89 0.40 13.74
C HIS A 56 1.83 -0.66 14.09
N GLU A 57 1.89 -1.84 13.46
CA GLU A 57 1.03 -2.99 13.76
C GLU A 57 1.55 -3.83 14.94
N SER A 58 2.74 -3.53 15.47
CA SER A 58 3.41 -4.36 16.47
C SER A 58 3.52 -5.84 16.09
N SER A 59 3.65 -6.10 14.79
CA SER A 59 3.71 -7.46 14.25
C SER A 59 4.98 -8.18 14.66
N THR A 60 4.84 -9.44 15.10
CA THR A 60 5.95 -10.27 15.60
C THR A 60 5.79 -11.72 15.16
N MET A 61 6.82 -12.53 15.41
CA MET A 61 6.77 -13.98 15.19
C MET A 61 5.77 -14.72 16.11
N SER A 62 5.30 -14.09 17.18
CA SER A 62 4.23 -14.60 18.04
C SER A 62 2.84 -14.09 17.66
N GLY A 63 2.73 -13.36 16.56
CA GLY A 63 1.47 -12.87 16.04
C GLY A 63 0.53 -13.99 15.59
N VAL A 64 -0.73 -13.64 15.38
CA VAL A 64 -1.79 -14.59 14.99
C VAL A 64 -2.28 -14.31 13.57
N HIS A 65 -2.82 -15.33 12.94
CA HIS A 65 -3.52 -15.22 11.65
C HIS A 65 -5.00 -14.97 11.87
N GLY A 66 -5.59 -14.10 11.07
CA GLY A 66 -7.02 -13.82 11.08
C GLY A 66 -7.84 -14.95 10.45
N ASN A 67 -9.15 -14.94 10.69
CA ASN A 67 -10.07 -15.91 10.07
C ASN A 67 -10.53 -15.37 8.70
N LEU A 68 -9.95 -15.89 7.60
CA LEU A 68 -10.26 -15.43 6.25
C LEU A 68 -11.61 -15.94 5.73
N ASP A 69 -12.15 -17.04 6.24
CA ASP A 69 -13.51 -17.49 5.88
C ASP A 69 -14.55 -16.48 6.40
N LYS A 70 -14.38 -16.02 7.65
CA LYS A 70 -15.24 -14.96 8.20
C LYS A 70 -15.08 -13.63 7.48
N LEU A 71 -13.88 -13.31 7.01
CA LEU A 71 -13.64 -12.13 6.19
C LEU A 71 -14.40 -12.23 4.86
N ALA A 72 -14.30 -13.36 4.16
CA ALA A 72 -14.99 -13.61 2.91
C ALA A 72 -16.52 -13.46 3.05
N GLU A 73 -17.12 -13.98 4.15
CA GLU A 73 -18.55 -13.81 4.45
C GLU A 73 -18.98 -12.33 4.53
N ASN A 74 -18.12 -11.46 5.02
CA ASN A 74 -18.40 -10.02 5.09
C ASN A 74 -18.18 -9.32 3.74
N LEU A 75 -17.14 -9.71 3.01
CA LEU A 75 -16.78 -9.08 1.74
C LEU A 75 -17.82 -9.36 0.63
N ILE A 76 -18.52 -10.49 0.68
CA ILE A 76 -19.58 -10.84 -0.31
C ILE A 76 -20.70 -9.80 -0.40
N LEU A 77 -20.82 -8.92 0.60
CA LEU A 77 -21.82 -7.84 0.61
C LEU A 77 -21.38 -6.60 -0.18
N LEU A 78 -20.12 -6.55 -0.60
CA LEU A 78 -19.56 -5.44 -1.37
C LEU A 78 -19.75 -5.67 -2.88
N PRO A 79 -19.85 -4.58 -3.66
CA PRO A 79 -19.92 -4.71 -5.11
C PRO A 79 -18.60 -5.19 -5.71
N ALA A 80 -18.68 -5.85 -6.86
CA ALA A 80 -17.51 -6.17 -7.65
C ALA A 80 -16.73 -4.89 -8.03
N GLY A 81 -15.39 -5.01 -8.10
CA GLY A 81 -14.48 -3.92 -8.46
C GLY A 81 -13.89 -3.14 -7.29
N VAL A 82 -14.33 -3.41 -6.04
CA VAL A 82 -13.67 -2.84 -4.85
C VAL A 82 -12.23 -3.36 -4.76
N GLU A 83 -11.28 -2.45 -4.45
CA GLU A 83 -9.88 -2.81 -4.24
C GLU A 83 -9.64 -3.29 -2.81
N LEU A 84 -8.96 -4.41 -2.67
CA LEU A 84 -8.51 -4.95 -1.40
C LEU A 84 -6.98 -4.81 -1.29
N ALA A 85 -6.51 -3.94 -0.41
CA ALA A 85 -5.09 -3.78 -0.10
C ALA A 85 -4.71 -4.73 1.04
N ILE A 86 -4.27 -5.94 0.69
CA ILE A 86 -3.93 -6.99 1.65
C ILE A 86 -2.57 -6.74 2.27
N GLY A 87 -2.54 -6.70 3.61
CA GLY A 87 -1.34 -6.46 4.39
C GLY A 87 -1.45 -6.98 5.83
N GLY A 88 -0.93 -6.20 6.75
CA GLY A 88 -0.78 -6.53 8.16
C GLY A 88 0.67 -6.85 8.49
N GLY A 89 0.94 -8.03 9.06
CA GLY A 89 2.29 -8.55 9.28
C GLY A 89 2.94 -9.05 7.98
N ASN A 90 3.21 -10.36 7.90
CA ASN A 90 3.64 -11.00 6.65
C ASN A 90 2.46 -11.75 6.02
N PRO A 91 1.74 -11.16 5.06
CA PRO A 91 0.55 -11.81 4.48
C PRO A 91 0.88 -13.13 3.78
N LEU A 92 2.10 -13.27 3.24
CA LEU A 92 2.55 -14.49 2.56
C LEU A 92 2.67 -15.71 3.51
N SER A 93 2.75 -15.47 4.82
CA SER A 93 2.80 -16.53 5.82
C SER A 93 1.43 -17.09 6.20
N HIS A 94 0.33 -16.40 5.81
CA HIS A 94 -1.02 -16.87 6.16
C HIS A 94 -1.33 -18.20 5.49
N PRO A 95 -1.75 -19.26 6.24
CA PRO A 95 -1.98 -20.59 5.68
C PRO A 95 -3.13 -20.62 4.65
N ASP A 96 -4.19 -19.84 4.89
CA ASP A 96 -5.40 -19.84 4.04
C ASP A 96 -5.36 -18.72 2.97
N LEU A 97 -4.21 -18.06 2.76
CA LEU A 97 -4.10 -16.94 1.84
C LEU A 97 -4.59 -17.30 0.44
N GLU A 98 -4.10 -18.39 -0.12
CA GLU A 98 -4.42 -18.78 -1.51
C GLU A 98 -5.92 -19.10 -1.68
N LYS A 99 -6.52 -19.82 -0.74
CA LYS A 99 -7.96 -20.09 -0.72
C LYS A 99 -8.78 -18.79 -0.72
N PHE A 100 -8.36 -17.84 0.09
CA PHE A 100 -9.01 -16.52 0.18
C PHE A 100 -8.85 -15.72 -1.11
N LEU A 101 -7.67 -15.75 -1.72
CA LEU A 101 -7.42 -15.05 -2.98
C LEU A 101 -8.24 -15.63 -4.14
N PHE A 102 -8.46 -16.94 -4.17
CA PHE A 102 -9.39 -17.57 -5.13
C PHE A 102 -10.83 -17.07 -4.95
N PHE A 103 -11.28 -16.85 -3.71
CA PHE A 103 -12.58 -16.24 -3.46
C PHE A 103 -12.64 -14.80 -4.01
N CYS A 104 -11.55 -14.04 -3.93
CA CYS A 104 -11.50 -12.65 -4.37
C CYS A 104 -11.39 -12.47 -5.88
N GLN A 105 -10.94 -13.49 -6.63
CA GLN A 105 -10.35 -13.38 -7.97
C GLN A 105 -11.25 -12.69 -9.02
N ASP A 106 -12.55 -12.91 -9.00
CA ASP A 106 -13.46 -12.39 -10.02
C ASP A 106 -14.32 -11.22 -9.51
N GLU A 107 -14.26 -10.94 -8.20
CA GLU A 107 -15.07 -9.93 -7.54
C GLU A 107 -14.27 -8.69 -7.15
N PHE A 108 -13.00 -8.86 -6.76
CA PHE A 108 -12.19 -7.80 -6.17
C PHE A 108 -10.88 -7.59 -6.92
N ILE A 109 -10.37 -6.36 -6.84
CA ILE A 109 -9.01 -6.04 -7.28
C ILE A 109 -8.09 -6.22 -6.08
N VAL A 110 -7.23 -7.22 -6.12
CA VAL A 110 -6.36 -7.55 -5.00
C VAL A 110 -4.97 -6.97 -5.18
N ASN A 111 -4.60 -6.06 -4.29
CA ASN A 111 -3.24 -5.56 -4.15
C ASN A 111 -2.63 -6.12 -2.87
N MET A 112 -1.36 -6.50 -2.88
CA MET A 112 -0.70 -7.06 -1.70
C MET A 112 0.54 -6.26 -1.35
N THR A 113 0.69 -5.92 -0.06
CA THR A 113 1.91 -5.27 0.45
C THR A 113 2.77 -6.26 1.22
N VAL A 114 4.03 -6.35 0.84
CA VAL A 114 5.03 -7.19 1.50
C VAL A 114 6.28 -6.39 1.87
N ASN A 115 6.97 -6.79 2.92
CA ASN A 115 8.28 -6.24 3.19
C ASN A 115 9.32 -6.84 2.23
N GLN A 116 10.28 -6.04 1.78
CA GLN A 116 11.33 -6.50 0.86
C GLN A 116 12.10 -7.73 1.35
N VAL A 117 12.22 -7.95 2.67
CA VAL A 117 12.91 -9.12 3.22
C VAL A 117 12.19 -10.42 2.89
N HIS A 118 10.88 -10.38 2.62
CA HIS A 118 10.06 -11.53 2.25
C HIS A 118 10.14 -11.87 0.75
N LEU A 119 10.62 -10.96 -0.10
CA LEU A 119 10.65 -11.19 -1.55
C LEU A 119 11.45 -12.43 -1.95
N LYS A 120 12.63 -12.62 -1.35
CA LYS A 120 13.49 -13.77 -1.66
C LYS A 120 12.94 -15.08 -1.11
N PRO A 121 12.59 -15.22 0.19
CA PRO A 121 12.10 -16.49 0.74
C PRO A 121 10.74 -16.91 0.20
N TYR A 122 9.89 -15.97 -0.21
CA TYR A 122 8.55 -16.25 -0.73
C TYR A 122 8.42 -16.05 -2.25
N TYR A 123 9.53 -15.99 -2.98
CA TYR A 123 9.51 -15.73 -4.41
C TYR A 123 8.63 -16.71 -5.20
N ASP A 124 8.76 -17.99 -4.94
CA ASP A 124 8.00 -19.01 -5.67
C ASP A 124 6.50 -18.94 -5.36
N LYS A 125 6.14 -18.61 -4.12
CA LYS A 125 4.74 -18.33 -3.73
C LYS A 125 4.22 -17.09 -4.44
N LEU A 126 4.96 -15.98 -4.44
CA LEU A 126 4.59 -14.77 -5.18
C LEU A 126 4.41 -15.07 -6.67
N LYS A 127 5.38 -15.78 -7.26
CA LYS A 127 5.29 -16.18 -8.67
C LYS A 127 4.02 -16.96 -8.96
N HIS A 128 3.71 -17.96 -8.15
CA HIS A 128 2.48 -18.75 -8.27
C HIS A 128 1.23 -17.87 -8.20
N LEU A 129 1.13 -16.97 -7.21
CA LEU A 129 -0.01 -16.07 -7.05
C LEU A 129 -0.22 -15.14 -8.26
N PHE A 130 0.86 -14.62 -8.84
CA PHE A 130 0.79 -13.79 -10.05
C PHE A 130 0.48 -14.62 -11.30
N ASP A 131 1.09 -15.79 -11.47
CA ASP A 131 0.81 -16.68 -12.60
C ASP A 131 -0.67 -17.10 -12.64
N MET A 132 -1.28 -17.29 -11.47
CA MET A 132 -2.70 -17.63 -11.33
C MET A 132 -3.64 -16.40 -11.44
N GLY A 133 -3.09 -15.18 -11.54
CA GLY A 133 -3.88 -13.96 -11.59
C GLY A 133 -4.64 -13.64 -10.30
N LEU A 134 -4.14 -14.11 -9.15
CA LEU A 134 -4.76 -13.93 -7.84
C LEU A 134 -4.38 -12.60 -7.17
N VAL A 135 -3.34 -11.93 -7.66
CA VAL A 135 -2.86 -10.62 -7.18
C VAL A 135 -2.65 -9.70 -8.38
N ASN A 136 -3.13 -8.46 -8.29
CA ASN A 136 -3.07 -7.48 -9.37
C ASN A 136 -1.85 -6.57 -9.28
N ALA A 137 -1.45 -6.18 -8.05
CA ALA A 137 -0.29 -5.32 -7.83
C ALA A 137 0.46 -5.68 -6.56
N LEU A 138 1.74 -5.32 -6.52
CA LEU A 138 2.65 -5.59 -5.41
C LEU A 138 3.20 -4.30 -4.81
N GLY A 139 2.79 -3.99 -3.58
CA GLY A 139 3.43 -3.00 -2.74
C GLY A 139 4.67 -3.59 -2.07
N ILE A 140 5.81 -2.93 -2.16
CA ILE A 140 7.06 -3.36 -1.54
C ILE A 140 7.49 -2.33 -0.50
N SER A 141 7.38 -2.68 0.79
CA SER A 141 7.93 -1.85 1.86
C SER A 141 9.46 -1.93 1.83
N VAL A 142 10.09 -0.87 1.36
CA VAL A 142 11.55 -0.80 1.18
C VAL A 142 12.18 -0.35 2.49
N THR A 143 13.13 -1.12 3.00
CA THR A 143 13.93 -0.79 4.19
C THR A 143 15.41 -0.59 3.86
N ASN A 144 15.88 -1.20 2.77
CA ASN A 144 17.28 -1.13 2.33
C ASN A 144 17.37 -1.27 0.80
N THR A 145 17.77 -0.20 0.12
CA THR A 145 17.86 -0.16 -1.34
C THR A 145 18.89 -1.13 -1.93
N ASN A 146 19.99 -1.41 -1.22
CA ASN A 146 20.98 -2.40 -1.66
C ASN A 146 20.42 -3.83 -1.70
N LEU A 147 19.52 -4.18 -0.76
CA LEU A 147 18.84 -5.48 -0.79
C LEU A 147 17.83 -5.54 -1.93
N LEU A 148 17.15 -4.44 -2.22
CA LEU A 148 16.20 -4.35 -3.31
C LEU A 148 16.87 -4.55 -4.67
N GLU A 149 18.03 -3.95 -4.90
CA GLU A 149 18.78 -4.02 -6.16
C GLU A 149 19.02 -5.48 -6.62
N ASN A 150 19.31 -6.37 -5.68
CA ASN A 150 19.54 -7.77 -5.95
C ASN A 150 18.24 -8.59 -6.24
N GLN A 151 17.07 -8.01 -6.02
CA GLN A 151 15.78 -8.70 -6.10
C GLN A 151 14.89 -8.16 -7.21
N ILE A 152 15.01 -6.86 -7.51
CA ILE A 152 14.05 -6.16 -8.37
C ILE A 152 13.95 -6.75 -9.78
N GLU A 153 15.06 -7.19 -10.37
CA GLU A 153 15.06 -7.84 -11.70
C GLU A 153 14.18 -9.10 -11.73
N ARG A 154 14.17 -9.88 -10.64
CA ARG A 154 13.33 -11.07 -10.55
C ARG A 154 11.87 -10.71 -10.31
N ILE A 155 11.62 -9.73 -9.43
CA ILE A 155 10.27 -9.29 -9.07
C ILE A 155 9.57 -8.59 -10.24
N SER A 156 10.29 -7.79 -11.02
CA SER A 156 9.75 -7.12 -12.22
C SER A 156 9.26 -8.08 -13.30
N LYS A 157 9.71 -9.34 -13.26
CA LYS A 157 9.21 -10.40 -14.15
C LYS A 157 7.88 -10.99 -13.71
N LEU A 158 7.46 -10.76 -12.46
CA LEU A 158 6.19 -11.28 -11.94
C LEU A 158 5.02 -10.36 -12.32
N THR A 159 5.23 -9.07 -12.23
CA THR A 159 4.20 -8.06 -12.51
C THR A 159 4.83 -6.72 -12.90
N PRO A 160 4.24 -5.97 -13.84
CA PRO A 160 4.60 -4.59 -14.07
C PRO A 160 4.06 -3.64 -12.98
N ASN A 161 3.06 -4.08 -12.20
CA ASN A 161 2.34 -3.28 -11.22
C ASN A 161 3.03 -3.35 -9.85
N ILE A 162 4.15 -2.65 -9.72
CA ILE A 162 4.93 -2.53 -8.48
C ILE A 162 4.83 -1.12 -7.93
N VAL A 163 4.66 -0.99 -6.61
CA VAL A 163 4.71 0.30 -5.90
C VAL A 163 5.69 0.17 -4.73
N PHE A 164 6.69 1.05 -4.67
CA PHE A 164 7.60 1.10 -3.53
C PHE A 164 7.00 1.92 -2.39
N HIS A 165 7.00 1.37 -1.19
CA HIS A 165 6.54 2.05 0.01
C HIS A 165 7.74 2.51 0.85
N VAL A 166 7.79 3.79 1.17
CA VAL A 166 8.79 4.40 2.05
C VAL A 166 8.11 5.23 3.13
N ILE A 167 8.72 5.33 4.31
CA ILE A 167 8.13 6.06 5.45
C ILE A 167 8.90 7.36 5.67
N ALA A 168 8.24 8.50 5.53
CA ALA A 168 8.77 9.79 5.91
C ALA A 168 9.04 9.80 7.43
N GLY A 169 10.26 10.20 7.82
CA GLY A 169 10.70 10.11 9.23
C GLY A 169 11.53 8.87 9.56
N VAL A 170 11.37 7.76 8.85
CA VAL A 170 12.27 6.60 8.93
C VAL A 170 13.40 6.74 7.90
N HIS A 171 13.05 6.90 6.64
CA HIS A 171 14.00 7.08 5.53
C HIS A 171 14.42 8.53 5.36
N GLU A 172 15.54 8.75 4.67
CA GLU A 172 15.93 10.06 4.17
C GLU A 172 15.30 10.30 2.78
N PRO A 173 14.95 11.56 2.40
CA PRO A 173 14.31 11.85 1.12
C PRO A 173 15.09 11.38 -0.11
N LYS A 174 16.41 11.29 -0.03
CA LYS A 174 17.27 10.78 -1.11
C LYS A 174 16.95 9.35 -1.56
N ILE A 175 16.20 8.58 -0.75
CA ILE A 175 15.73 7.25 -1.15
C ILE A 175 14.89 7.34 -2.42
N ILE A 176 14.22 8.48 -2.68
CA ILE A 176 13.45 8.70 -3.91
C ILE A 176 14.37 8.61 -5.14
N ASP A 177 15.57 9.22 -5.08
CA ASP A 177 16.54 9.18 -6.20
C ASP A 177 17.00 7.74 -6.48
N GLU A 178 17.15 6.94 -5.41
CA GLU A 178 17.58 5.54 -5.52
C GLU A 178 16.49 4.64 -6.10
N LEU A 179 15.22 4.91 -5.78
CA LEU A 179 14.08 4.12 -6.25
C LEU A 179 13.56 4.57 -7.63
N ALA A 180 13.64 5.86 -7.94
CA ALA A 180 13.18 6.42 -9.21
C ALA A 180 13.85 5.79 -10.44
N LYS A 181 15.09 5.29 -10.28
CA LYS A 181 15.83 4.60 -11.36
C LYS A 181 15.13 3.35 -11.90
N TYR A 182 14.23 2.76 -11.12
CA TYR A 182 13.48 1.57 -11.52
C TYR A 182 12.18 1.88 -12.28
N GLY A 183 11.75 3.16 -12.30
CA GLY A 183 10.56 3.61 -13.06
C GLY A 183 9.21 3.28 -12.42
N TYR A 184 9.18 2.68 -11.22
CA TYR A 184 7.94 2.35 -10.51
C TYR A 184 7.45 3.50 -9.62
N PRO A 185 6.13 3.62 -9.37
CA PRO A 185 5.59 4.56 -8.41
C PRO A 185 6.18 4.37 -7.00
N ILE A 186 6.30 5.48 -6.27
CA ILE A 186 6.77 5.49 -4.89
C ILE A 186 5.68 6.07 -4.00
N LEU A 187 5.13 5.25 -3.11
CA LEU A 187 4.19 5.68 -2.08
C LEU A 187 4.96 6.12 -0.83
N VAL A 188 4.87 7.41 -0.53
CA VAL A 188 5.42 8.00 0.69
C VAL A 188 4.36 7.92 1.78
N LEU A 189 4.65 7.14 2.82
CA LEU A 189 3.80 6.97 3.99
C LEU A 189 4.20 7.94 5.09
N GLY A 190 3.22 8.49 5.80
CA GLY A 190 3.44 9.23 7.03
C GLY A 190 3.95 8.33 8.16
N TYR A 191 4.69 8.93 9.09
CA TYR A 191 5.16 8.21 10.27
C TYR A 191 4.03 8.00 11.27
N LYS A 192 3.75 6.75 11.56
CA LYS A 192 2.70 6.32 12.51
C LYS A 192 3.30 6.14 13.91
N SER A 193 2.93 7.00 14.86
CA SER A 193 3.44 7.03 16.24
C SER A 193 2.64 6.13 17.20
N TRP A 194 2.28 4.93 16.75
CA TRP A 194 1.67 3.88 17.57
C TRP A 194 2.32 2.52 17.30
N GLY A 195 1.93 1.50 18.06
CA GLY A 195 2.64 0.23 18.04
C GLY A 195 4.11 0.40 18.39
N PHE A 196 5.02 -0.30 17.70
CA PHE A 196 6.45 -0.12 17.89
C PHE A 196 6.95 1.27 17.43
N GLY A 197 6.20 1.95 16.57
CA GLY A 197 6.50 3.32 16.18
C GLY A 197 6.50 4.29 17.36
N LEU A 198 5.69 4.05 18.40
CA LEU A 198 5.66 4.86 19.63
C LEU A 198 7.00 4.84 20.39
N THR A 199 7.68 3.71 20.38
CA THR A 199 8.93 3.48 21.13
C THR A 199 10.17 3.37 20.26
N TYR A 200 10.00 3.53 18.95
CA TYR A 200 11.10 3.45 17.99
C TYR A 200 12.20 4.47 18.32
N LYS A 201 13.42 3.98 18.40
CA LYS A 201 14.61 4.81 18.68
C LYS A 201 15.56 4.76 17.50
N ILE A 202 16.07 5.92 17.12
CA ILE A 202 17.14 6.05 16.15
C ILE A 202 18.44 6.27 16.94
N GLY A 203 19.29 5.26 17.00
CA GLY A 203 20.50 5.27 17.81
C GLY A 203 20.21 5.18 19.31
N THR A 204 20.89 5.98 20.14
CA THR A 204 20.76 5.99 21.60
C THR A 204 19.79 7.03 22.16
N SER A 205 19.27 7.91 21.30
CA SER A 205 18.39 9.02 21.68
C SER A 205 16.91 8.67 21.50
N ARG A 206 16.02 9.34 22.26
CA ARG A 206 14.59 9.24 22.06
C ARG A 206 14.22 9.68 20.64
N SER A 207 13.43 8.86 19.95
CA SER A 207 13.12 9.01 18.54
C SER A 207 12.29 10.25 18.17
N ASP A 208 11.48 10.78 19.09
CA ASP A 208 10.49 11.81 18.77
C ASP A 208 11.11 13.06 18.12
N ASN A 209 12.24 13.53 18.64
CA ASN A 209 12.93 14.67 18.05
C ASN A 209 13.57 14.32 16.68
N GLN A 210 14.12 13.13 16.54
CA GLN A 210 14.78 12.72 15.30
C GLN A 210 13.79 12.44 14.17
N ILE A 211 12.64 11.80 14.48
CA ILE A 211 11.56 11.61 13.52
C ILE A 211 11.01 12.97 13.06
N SER A 212 10.73 13.87 14.01
CA SER A 212 10.25 15.22 13.70
C SER A 212 11.25 15.99 12.81
N GLU A 213 12.55 15.93 13.10
CA GLU A 213 13.56 16.55 12.26
C GLU A 213 13.63 15.93 10.85
N LYS A 214 13.53 14.61 10.73
CA LYS A 214 13.46 13.95 9.42
C LYS A 214 12.22 14.36 8.64
N VAL A 215 11.06 14.43 9.28
CA VAL A 215 9.82 14.91 8.63
C VAL A 215 10.00 16.36 8.15
N LYS A 216 10.68 17.24 8.91
CA LYS A 216 11.01 18.60 8.45
C LYS A 216 11.90 18.59 7.21
N VAL A 217 12.87 17.66 7.16
CA VAL A 217 13.73 17.49 5.97
C VAL A 217 12.88 17.05 4.78
N TRP A 218 11.98 16.08 4.96
CA TRP A 218 11.04 15.66 3.92
C TRP A 218 10.20 16.82 3.40
N LYS A 219 9.58 17.62 4.28
CA LYS A 219 8.79 18.82 3.88
C LYS A 219 9.59 19.76 2.97
N ARG A 220 10.87 19.97 3.26
CA ARG A 220 11.74 20.86 2.49
C ARG A 220 12.14 20.25 1.15
N GLU A 221 12.38 18.94 1.11
CA GLU A 221 12.98 18.28 -0.06
C GLU A 221 11.91 17.79 -1.06
N ILE A 222 10.72 17.38 -0.59
CA ILE A 222 9.68 16.77 -1.44
C ILE A 222 9.28 17.61 -2.68
N PRO A 223 9.22 18.96 -2.62
CA PRO A 223 8.89 19.78 -3.77
C PRO A 223 9.84 19.61 -4.95
N LYS A 224 11.07 19.15 -4.73
CA LYS A 224 12.06 18.91 -5.79
C LYS A 224 11.69 17.73 -6.68
N TYR A 225 10.86 16.82 -6.18
CA TYR A 225 10.47 15.57 -6.84
C TYR A 225 9.09 15.64 -7.50
N LEU A 226 8.22 16.59 -7.07
CA LEU A 226 6.89 16.74 -7.61
C LEU A 226 6.92 17.02 -9.12
N GLY A 227 6.15 16.25 -9.89
CA GLY A 227 6.11 16.33 -11.35
C GLY A 227 7.33 15.73 -12.09
N LYS A 228 8.33 15.19 -11.37
CA LYS A 228 9.52 14.55 -11.96
C LYS A 228 9.57 13.05 -11.72
N VAL A 229 9.01 12.61 -10.60
CA VAL A 229 8.94 11.22 -10.18
C VAL A 229 7.48 10.87 -9.91
N HIS A 230 7.06 9.66 -10.21
CA HIS A 230 5.71 9.20 -9.90
C HIS A 230 5.59 8.96 -8.39
N LEU A 231 5.14 9.98 -7.66
CA LEU A 231 4.94 9.95 -6.21
C LEU A 231 3.47 9.86 -5.87
N CYS A 232 3.17 8.99 -4.91
CA CYS A 232 1.90 8.89 -4.21
C CYS A 232 2.12 9.17 -2.72
N PHE A 233 1.05 9.56 -2.01
CA PHE A 233 1.11 9.88 -0.59
C PHE A 233 -0.11 9.31 0.11
N ASP A 234 0.08 8.71 1.30
CA ASP A 234 -1.06 8.41 2.16
C ASP A 234 -1.56 9.69 2.86
N ASN A 235 -2.77 9.63 3.42
CA ASN A 235 -3.40 10.78 4.07
C ASN A 235 -2.52 11.35 5.19
N LEU A 236 -1.84 10.50 5.95
CA LEU A 236 -0.96 10.92 7.02
C LEU A 236 0.29 11.65 6.49
N ALA A 237 0.88 11.18 5.39
CA ALA A 237 1.98 11.89 4.75
C ALA A 237 1.55 13.23 4.18
N VAL A 238 0.36 13.32 3.57
CA VAL A 238 -0.21 14.58 3.09
C VAL A 238 -0.31 15.60 4.23
N GLU A 239 -0.80 15.18 5.39
CA GLU A 239 -0.91 16.02 6.58
C GLU A 239 0.48 16.39 7.14
N GLN A 240 1.31 15.39 7.46
CA GLN A 240 2.62 15.59 8.09
C GLN A 240 3.59 16.41 7.23
N LEU A 241 3.53 16.26 5.91
CA LEU A 241 4.37 16.97 4.96
C LEU A 241 3.73 18.27 4.46
N GLU A 242 2.52 18.61 4.91
CA GLU A 242 1.77 19.80 4.52
C GLU A 242 1.61 19.95 2.99
N LEU A 243 1.26 18.85 2.33
CA LEU A 243 1.25 18.80 0.87
C LEU A 243 0.04 19.50 0.25
N LYS A 244 -1.04 19.73 1.02
CA LYS A 244 -2.27 20.38 0.52
C LYS A 244 -1.99 21.68 -0.24
N LYS A 245 -1.00 22.46 0.20
CA LYS A 245 -0.59 23.72 -0.44
C LYS A 245 -0.07 23.59 -1.88
N TRP A 246 0.25 22.36 -2.31
CA TRP A 246 0.77 22.05 -3.65
C TRP A 246 -0.32 21.59 -4.62
N PHE A 247 -1.56 21.39 -4.12
CA PHE A 247 -2.71 21.00 -4.89
C PHE A 247 -3.70 22.17 -4.99
N THR A 248 -4.40 22.29 -6.10
CA THR A 248 -5.57 23.17 -6.21
C THR A 248 -6.70 22.59 -5.35
N ASP A 249 -7.64 23.43 -4.90
CA ASP A 249 -8.80 22.96 -4.13
C ASP A 249 -9.65 21.98 -4.94
N GLU A 250 -9.75 22.16 -6.26
CA GLU A 250 -10.41 21.23 -7.18
C GLU A 250 -9.73 19.85 -7.15
N LYS A 251 -8.41 19.78 -7.37
CA LYS A 251 -7.66 18.51 -7.30
C LYS A 251 -7.68 17.88 -5.93
N TRP A 252 -7.68 18.67 -4.87
CA TRP A 252 -7.79 18.16 -3.51
C TRP A 252 -9.14 17.48 -3.28
N ASN A 253 -10.23 18.06 -3.74
CA ASN A 253 -11.56 17.50 -3.59
C ASN A 253 -11.77 16.26 -4.45
N GLU A 254 -11.15 16.17 -5.65
CA GLU A 254 -11.16 14.97 -6.49
C GLU A 254 -10.48 13.77 -5.85
N ILE A 255 -9.45 13.98 -5.01
CA ILE A 255 -8.70 12.91 -4.36
C ILE A 255 -9.52 12.22 -3.25
N PHE A 256 -10.49 12.91 -2.64
CA PHE A 256 -11.25 12.44 -1.47
C PHE A 256 -12.72 12.07 -1.77
N LEU A 257 -13.02 11.68 -3.00
CA LEU A 257 -14.30 11.04 -3.30
C LEU A 257 -14.26 9.59 -2.79
N GLY A 258 -14.90 9.36 -1.65
CA GLY A 258 -14.99 8.07 -1.00
C GLY A 258 -14.22 8.00 0.32
N GLU A 259 -14.71 7.14 1.22
CA GLU A 259 -14.07 6.87 2.49
C GLU A 259 -13.11 5.68 2.37
N ASP A 260 -11.93 5.80 2.97
CA ASP A 260 -11.00 4.69 3.11
C ASP A 260 -11.37 3.87 4.36
N PHE A 261 -11.46 2.57 4.22
CA PHE A 261 -11.76 1.65 5.32
C PHE A 261 -10.57 0.75 5.61
N THR A 262 -10.40 0.45 6.90
CA THR A 262 -9.45 -0.56 7.34
C THR A 262 -10.18 -1.67 8.08
N ILE A 263 -9.97 -2.91 7.67
CA ILE A 263 -10.44 -4.10 8.37
C ILE A 263 -9.25 -4.82 8.99
N SER A 264 -9.26 -4.99 10.31
CA SER A 264 -8.29 -5.84 11.01
C SER A 264 -8.97 -7.14 11.43
N MET A 265 -8.36 -8.28 11.11
CA MET A 265 -8.87 -9.62 11.40
C MET A 265 -8.22 -10.24 12.63
N TYR A 266 -7.43 -9.49 13.40
CA TYR A 266 -6.76 -9.94 14.65
C TYR A 266 -6.85 -8.89 15.75
#